data_40e412f696911ff0c7d97a895fe0f17c
#
_entry.id   40e412f696911ff0c7d97a895fe0f17c
#
_cell.length_a   1.000
_cell.length_b   1.000
_cell.length_c   1.000
_cell.angle_alpha   90.00
_cell.angle_beta   90.00
_cell.angle_gamma   90.00
#
_symmetry.space_group_name_H-M   'P 1'
#
loop_
_entity.id
_entity.type
_entity.pdbx_description
1 polymer ?
#
loop_
_entity_poly.entity_id
_entity_poly.type
_entity_poly.pdbx_seq_one_letter_code
_entity_poly.pdbx_strand_id
1 'polypeptide(L)'
;MTDGTPSPEIKTPPIGRAMVMRSGLDALTVLKSGADAVADAVKVTLGPVSCGVLIENRGAAPILVRDGAAVARSIALDDRFEDMGGQFMREGILAAVQTAKDGAGTTAVIAQGIIEQGVLQIAAGANAMLLARGIVEATRVAIGEIDRQARGAPEPDMLERVATTCGGDAGLGAEVAAMVARLGAEAEIEVRPGPAAGIRSYYSFGMQLNRGWYSPRLATNAAGDEAVLAEAVVFVTSGVIHGAELMAEIIANLAARERPFLIVADHIDEAALQVLVVNKLRGAIEALAIQAPGFGDNKLEILEDLALFSGGKVVHDLPLLLRAMIDDLPEHLGSAARILTRRRSSVITGGGGDPERVRRRIAEIRDRIAPASDDVERRILRGRLSHLDSGAGVIEFCAATEVERRELQRKLGATVEVTRAALRGGGVPGGGTTYLAASKVVERTEWTENEKAGALCVQRALLRPLEQIARNAGFSGSMVVAKIGSMDAGYGFDVRNGEYVDMVAAGIVDAAPVATKALRAAASLASSLLTTDVAIHYAPSVWWPPPPERPRSD
;
A
#
# COMPACT_ATOMS: atom_id res chain seq x y z
N MET A 1 -15.62 -14.88 9.47
CA MET A 1 -16.55 -13.76 9.19
C MET A 1 -16.17 -13.22 7.84
N THR A 2 -17.03 -13.43 6.88
CA THR A 2 -16.84 -13.18 5.46
C THR A 2 -16.65 -11.69 5.21
N ASP A 3 -15.51 -11.32 4.62
CA ASP A 3 -15.21 -9.97 4.14
C ASP A 3 -16.23 -9.61 3.05
N GLY A 4 -17.20 -8.78 3.42
CA GLY A 4 -18.21 -8.27 2.50
C GLY A 4 -17.66 -7.16 1.60
N THR A 5 -16.75 -7.50 0.69
CA THR A 5 -16.56 -6.68 -0.52
C THR A 5 -17.81 -6.83 -1.36
N PRO A 6 -18.57 -5.76 -1.66
CA PRO A 6 -19.70 -5.88 -2.57
C PRO A 6 -19.18 -6.39 -3.91
N SER A 7 -19.77 -7.49 -4.38
CA SER A 7 -19.55 -7.96 -5.74
C SER A 7 -19.77 -6.77 -6.69
N PRO A 8 -18.94 -6.59 -7.74
CA PRO A 8 -19.14 -5.51 -8.70
C PRO A 8 -20.57 -5.63 -9.25
N GLU A 9 -21.38 -4.61 -9.02
CA GLU A 9 -22.72 -4.54 -9.61
C GLU A 9 -22.59 -4.64 -11.13
N ILE A 10 -23.01 -5.76 -11.68
CA ILE A 10 -23.21 -5.89 -13.12
C ILE A 10 -24.40 -4.98 -13.45
N LYS A 11 -24.10 -3.76 -13.88
CA LYS A 11 -25.13 -2.83 -14.36
C LYS A 11 -25.79 -3.46 -15.57
N THR A 12 -27.02 -3.92 -15.40
CA THR A 12 -27.84 -4.43 -16.51
C THR A 12 -27.94 -3.34 -17.58
N PRO A 13 -27.57 -3.63 -18.83
CA PRO A 13 -27.65 -2.63 -19.89
C PRO A 13 -29.11 -2.23 -20.09
N PRO A 14 -29.37 -0.97 -20.46
CA PRO A 14 -30.71 -0.56 -20.87
C PRO A 14 -31.15 -1.41 -22.08
N ILE A 15 -32.37 -1.89 -22.02
CA ILE A 15 -33.01 -2.71 -23.08
C ILE A 15 -32.78 -2.04 -24.44
N GLY A 16 -32.15 -2.76 -25.39
CA GLY A 16 -31.95 -2.29 -26.77
C GLY A 16 -30.50 -1.98 -27.18
N ARG A 17 -29.46 -2.24 -26.35
CA ARG A 17 -28.05 -2.15 -26.80
C ARG A 17 -27.60 -3.43 -27.48
N ALA A 18 -27.06 -3.33 -28.70
CA ALA A 18 -26.38 -4.44 -29.35
C ALA A 18 -25.12 -4.85 -28.56
N MET A 19 -24.96 -6.15 -28.36
CA MET A 19 -23.73 -6.73 -27.78
C MET A 19 -22.84 -7.21 -28.92
N VAL A 20 -21.54 -6.96 -28.78
CA VAL A 20 -20.51 -7.57 -29.62
C VAL A 20 -19.75 -8.58 -28.76
N MET A 21 -19.57 -9.78 -29.27
CA MET A 21 -18.99 -10.88 -28.54
C MET A 21 -17.86 -11.51 -29.33
N ARG A 22 -16.79 -11.85 -28.65
CA ARG A 22 -15.70 -12.70 -29.11
C ARG A 22 -15.63 -13.95 -28.24
N SER A 23 -15.27 -15.09 -28.78
CA SER A 23 -15.23 -16.36 -28.04
C SER A 23 -14.00 -17.21 -28.39
N GLY A 24 -13.63 -18.10 -27.47
CA GLY A 24 -12.52 -19.03 -27.63
C GLY A 24 -11.18 -18.34 -27.86
N LEU A 25 -10.35 -18.89 -28.74
CA LEU A 25 -9.02 -18.36 -29.05
C LEU A 25 -9.04 -16.93 -29.63
N ASP A 26 -10.10 -16.54 -30.34
CA ASP A 26 -10.22 -15.16 -30.86
C ASP A 26 -10.36 -14.16 -29.71
N ALA A 27 -11.22 -14.44 -28.73
CA ALA A 27 -11.34 -13.62 -27.52
C ALA A 27 -10.02 -13.55 -26.76
N LEU A 28 -9.39 -14.69 -26.53
CA LEU A 28 -8.14 -14.79 -25.79
C LEU A 28 -6.99 -14.03 -26.47
N THR A 29 -6.93 -14.09 -27.81
CA THR A 29 -5.89 -13.41 -28.60
C THR A 29 -6.01 -11.90 -28.51
N VAL A 30 -7.22 -11.35 -28.61
CA VAL A 30 -7.46 -9.91 -28.54
C VAL A 30 -7.25 -9.38 -27.13
N LEU A 31 -7.71 -10.12 -26.10
CA LEU A 31 -7.43 -9.77 -24.69
C LEU A 31 -5.93 -9.79 -24.38
N LYS A 32 -5.20 -10.79 -24.91
CA LYS A 32 -3.74 -10.84 -24.79
C LYS A 32 -3.07 -9.63 -25.44
N SER A 33 -3.50 -9.23 -26.65
CA SER A 33 -2.94 -8.05 -27.34
C SER A 33 -3.02 -6.79 -26.45
N GLY A 34 -4.16 -6.56 -25.83
CA GLY A 34 -4.33 -5.42 -24.91
C GLY A 34 -3.51 -5.56 -23.64
N ALA A 35 -3.42 -6.75 -23.06
CA ALA A 35 -2.58 -7.00 -21.90
C ALA A 35 -1.09 -6.78 -22.24
N ASP A 36 -0.64 -7.23 -23.41
CA ASP A 36 0.72 -7.01 -23.89
C ASP A 36 1.04 -5.54 -24.08
N ALA A 37 0.13 -4.74 -24.63
CA ALA A 37 0.33 -3.31 -24.81
C ALA A 37 0.62 -2.59 -23.49
N VAL A 38 -0.12 -2.93 -22.42
CA VAL A 38 0.14 -2.38 -21.08
C VAL A 38 1.45 -2.90 -20.51
N ALA A 39 1.72 -4.22 -20.59
CA ALA A 39 2.94 -4.80 -20.07
C ALA A 39 4.19 -4.26 -20.78
N ASP A 40 4.14 -4.07 -22.11
CA ASP A 40 5.24 -3.54 -22.92
C ASP A 40 5.61 -2.11 -22.54
N ALA A 41 4.63 -1.27 -22.23
CA ALA A 41 4.89 0.08 -21.76
C ALA A 41 5.42 0.11 -20.31
N VAL A 42 4.96 -0.80 -19.45
CA VAL A 42 5.39 -0.86 -18.05
C VAL A 42 6.79 -1.46 -17.91
N LYS A 43 7.13 -2.52 -18.66
CA LYS A 43 8.40 -3.25 -18.51
C LYS A 43 9.65 -2.43 -18.79
N VAL A 44 9.55 -1.34 -19.57
CA VAL A 44 10.69 -0.46 -19.84
C VAL A 44 11.16 0.32 -18.62
N THR A 45 10.30 0.40 -17.58
CA THR A 45 10.61 1.03 -16.30
C THR A 45 11.26 0.10 -15.29
N LEU A 46 11.46 -1.19 -15.62
CA LEU A 46 12.01 -2.20 -14.71
C LEU A 46 13.53 -2.13 -14.64
N GLY A 47 14.07 -2.08 -13.42
CA GLY A 47 15.51 -2.12 -13.14
C GLY A 47 16.15 -0.74 -12.96
N PRO A 48 17.40 -0.70 -12.48
CA PRO A 48 18.08 0.54 -12.09
C PRO A 48 18.55 1.39 -13.27
N VAL A 49 18.65 0.82 -14.48
CA VAL A 49 19.04 1.49 -15.74
C VAL A 49 17.84 1.51 -16.69
N SER A 50 16.67 1.79 -16.14
CA SER A 50 15.41 1.79 -16.88
C SER A 50 15.13 3.13 -17.57
N CYS A 51 14.33 3.06 -18.65
CA CYS A 51 13.87 4.24 -19.37
C CYS A 51 12.58 4.80 -18.77
N GLY A 52 12.32 6.10 -19.04
CA GLY A 52 11.04 6.72 -18.74
C GLY A 52 10.08 6.61 -19.92
N VAL A 53 8.80 6.70 -19.64
CA VAL A 53 7.69 6.75 -20.60
C VAL A 53 7.16 8.17 -20.67
N LEU A 54 7.07 8.73 -21.87
CA LEU A 54 6.50 10.05 -22.11
C LEU A 54 4.99 9.92 -22.30
N ILE A 55 4.22 10.58 -21.46
CA ILE A 55 2.75 10.49 -21.46
C ILE A 55 2.18 11.84 -21.89
N GLU A 56 1.26 11.84 -22.84
CA GLU A 56 0.52 13.01 -23.23
C GLU A 56 -0.29 13.57 -22.05
N ASN A 57 -0.23 14.87 -21.86
CA ASN A 57 -1.04 15.57 -20.88
C ASN A 57 -1.92 16.58 -21.61
N ARG A 58 -3.19 16.26 -21.83
CA ARG A 58 -4.12 17.09 -22.60
C ARG A 58 -4.19 18.51 -22.05
N GLY A 59 -3.77 19.48 -22.87
CA GLY A 59 -3.76 20.90 -22.51
C GLY A 59 -2.55 21.37 -21.70
N ALA A 60 -1.54 20.49 -21.48
CA ALA A 60 -0.28 20.82 -20.82
C ALA A 60 0.91 20.11 -21.49
N ALA A 61 2.13 20.39 -21.04
CA ALA A 61 3.32 19.70 -21.54
C ALA A 61 3.28 18.19 -21.19
N PRO A 62 3.79 17.31 -22.10
CA PRO A 62 3.91 15.89 -21.83
C PRO A 62 4.72 15.61 -20.55
N ILE A 63 4.37 14.56 -19.85
CA ILE A 63 4.98 14.18 -18.57
C ILE A 63 5.88 12.95 -18.79
N LEU A 64 7.15 13.04 -18.39
CA LEU A 64 8.06 11.90 -18.34
C LEU A 64 7.83 11.13 -17.03
N VAL A 65 7.43 9.86 -17.13
CA VAL A 65 7.12 8.98 -16.00
C VAL A 65 8.06 7.78 -16.01
N ARG A 66 8.63 7.45 -14.84
CA ARG A 66 9.50 6.29 -14.62
C ARG A 66 8.87 5.25 -13.70
N ASP A 67 7.68 5.52 -13.21
CA ASP A 67 6.91 4.65 -12.33
C ASP A 67 5.99 3.72 -13.13
N GLY A 68 6.22 2.43 -13.05
CA GLY A 68 5.43 1.44 -13.78
C GLY A 68 3.94 1.45 -13.43
N ALA A 69 3.57 1.75 -12.18
CA ALA A 69 2.17 1.86 -11.79
C ALA A 69 1.49 3.10 -12.37
N ALA A 70 2.20 4.23 -12.45
CA ALA A 70 1.69 5.43 -13.09
C ALA A 70 1.58 5.26 -14.61
N VAL A 71 2.56 4.57 -15.24
CA VAL A 71 2.47 4.19 -16.66
C VAL A 71 1.25 3.32 -16.91
N ALA A 72 1.04 2.26 -16.11
CA ALA A 72 -0.12 1.39 -16.26
C ALA A 72 -1.46 2.14 -16.20
N ARG A 73 -1.59 3.14 -15.30
CA ARG A 73 -2.81 3.95 -15.16
C ARG A 73 -3.11 4.81 -16.38
N SER A 74 -2.10 5.22 -17.13
CA SER A 74 -2.25 6.18 -18.23
C SER A 74 -2.61 5.55 -19.56
N ILE A 75 -2.57 4.21 -19.68
CA ILE A 75 -2.81 3.52 -20.93
C ILE A 75 -4.31 3.25 -21.10
N ALA A 76 -4.85 3.67 -22.24
CA ALA A 76 -6.16 3.31 -22.73
C ALA A 76 -6.02 2.94 -24.22
N LEU A 77 -6.73 1.93 -24.68
CA LEU A 77 -6.65 1.43 -26.05
C LEU A 77 -7.93 1.74 -26.81
N ASP A 78 -7.82 1.97 -28.10
CA ASP A 78 -8.95 2.33 -28.95
C ASP A 78 -9.88 1.14 -29.23
N ASP A 79 -9.33 -0.04 -29.47
CA ASP A 79 -10.11 -1.27 -29.61
C ASP A 79 -10.65 -1.70 -28.25
N ARG A 80 -11.96 -1.92 -28.16
CA ARG A 80 -12.64 -2.20 -26.88
C ARG A 80 -12.29 -3.55 -26.29
N PHE A 81 -12.01 -4.55 -27.10
CA PHE A 81 -11.60 -5.86 -26.59
C PHE A 81 -10.14 -5.83 -26.14
N GLU A 82 -9.27 -5.16 -26.90
CA GLU A 82 -7.89 -4.92 -26.44
C GLU A 82 -7.89 -4.10 -25.17
N ASP A 83 -8.72 -3.03 -25.08
CA ASP A 83 -8.79 -2.23 -23.85
C ASP A 83 -9.28 -3.04 -22.64
N MET A 84 -10.19 -4.01 -22.82
CA MET A 84 -10.58 -4.95 -21.74
C MET A 84 -9.37 -5.76 -21.24
N GLY A 85 -8.56 -6.30 -22.15
CA GLY A 85 -7.32 -7.00 -21.79
C GLY A 85 -6.31 -6.09 -21.11
N GLY A 86 -6.16 -4.86 -21.62
CA GLY A 86 -5.33 -3.81 -21.05
C GLY A 86 -5.80 -3.37 -19.67
N GLN A 87 -7.11 -3.17 -19.49
CA GLN A 87 -7.69 -2.85 -18.18
C GLN A 87 -7.45 -3.97 -17.17
N PHE A 88 -7.60 -5.21 -17.59
CA PHE A 88 -7.37 -6.37 -16.74
C PHE A 88 -5.91 -6.45 -16.27
N MET A 89 -4.93 -6.25 -17.18
CA MET A 89 -3.52 -6.17 -16.86
C MET A 89 -3.23 -5.00 -15.90
N ARG A 90 -3.79 -3.82 -16.18
CA ARG A 90 -3.64 -2.63 -15.35
C ARG A 90 -4.12 -2.86 -13.92
N GLU A 91 -5.34 -3.38 -13.75
CA GLU A 91 -5.91 -3.65 -12.42
C GLU A 91 -5.06 -4.66 -11.63
N GLY A 92 -4.55 -5.71 -12.27
CA GLY A 92 -3.66 -6.68 -11.64
C GLY A 92 -2.33 -6.06 -11.17
N ILE A 93 -1.72 -5.21 -11.99
CA ILE A 93 -0.50 -4.48 -11.62
C ILE A 93 -0.76 -3.54 -10.44
N LEU A 94 -1.87 -2.78 -10.48
CA LEU A 94 -2.22 -1.83 -9.44
C LEU A 94 -2.55 -2.52 -8.11
N ALA A 95 -3.25 -3.66 -8.15
CA ALA A 95 -3.53 -4.47 -6.97
C ALA A 95 -2.24 -5.02 -6.33
N ALA A 96 -1.27 -5.45 -7.14
CA ALA A 96 0.05 -5.86 -6.66
C ALA A 96 0.76 -4.71 -5.93
N VAL A 97 0.83 -3.54 -6.56
CA VAL A 97 1.47 -2.34 -5.97
C VAL A 97 0.74 -1.86 -4.72
N GLN A 98 -0.58 -1.92 -4.68
CA GLN A 98 -1.35 -1.54 -3.49
C GLN A 98 -0.99 -2.40 -2.28
N THR A 99 -0.75 -3.70 -2.50
CA THR A 99 -0.43 -4.66 -1.43
C THR A 99 1.05 -4.73 -1.08
N ALA A 100 1.94 -4.61 -2.07
CA ALA A 100 3.39 -4.73 -1.92
C ALA A 100 4.12 -3.40 -1.85
N LYS A 101 3.45 -2.31 -2.26
CA LYS A 101 3.96 -0.94 -2.42
C LYS A 101 5.05 -0.78 -3.50
N ASP A 102 5.40 -1.88 -4.18
CA ASP A 102 6.34 -1.96 -5.30
C ASP A 102 6.01 -3.17 -6.18
N GLY A 103 6.84 -3.44 -7.21
CA GLY A 103 6.76 -4.64 -8.03
C GLY A 103 5.89 -4.51 -9.28
N ALA A 104 5.52 -3.30 -9.72
CA ALA A 104 4.71 -3.08 -10.93
C ALA A 104 5.32 -3.72 -12.18
N GLY A 105 6.59 -3.42 -12.46
CA GLY A 105 7.32 -3.95 -13.62
C GLY A 105 7.47 -5.48 -13.55
N THR A 106 7.81 -6.01 -12.40
CA THR A 106 7.95 -7.45 -12.17
C THR A 106 6.63 -8.19 -12.38
N THR A 107 5.52 -7.66 -11.84
CA THR A 107 4.18 -8.23 -12.03
C THR A 107 3.80 -8.24 -13.51
N ALA A 108 4.02 -7.12 -14.22
CA ALA A 108 3.70 -7.00 -15.64
C ALA A 108 4.47 -8.04 -16.49
N VAL A 109 5.78 -8.15 -16.26
CA VAL A 109 6.66 -9.03 -17.04
C VAL A 109 6.37 -10.50 -16.79
N ILE A 110 6.13 -10.91 -15.54
CA ILE A 110 5.79 -12.30 -15.20
C ILE A 110 4.40 -12.63 -15.73
N ALA A 111 3.40 -11.75 -15.55
CA ALA A 111 2.04 -11.98 -16.05
C ALA A 111 2.03 -12.12 -17.58
N GLN A 112 2.71 -11.21 -18.29
CA GLN A 112 2.89 -11.30 -19.74
C GLN A 112 3.50 -12.62 -20.16
N GLY A 113 4.56 -13.06 -19.46
CA GLY A 113 5.22 -14.34 -19.75
C GLY A 113 4.32 -15.54 -19.53
N ILE A 114 3.53 -15.58 -18.45
CA ILE A 114 2.57 -16.67 -18.20
C ILE A 114 1.44 -16.65 -19.24
N ILE A 115 0.89 -15.49 -19.58
CA ILE A 115 -0.18 -15.34 -20.59
C ILE A 115 0.33 -15.79 -21.95
N GLU A 116 1.51 -15.34 -22.37
CA GLU A 116 2.13 -15.72 -23.66
C GLU A 116 2.26 -17.25 -23.78
N GLN A 117 2.86 -17.89 -22.78
CA GLN A 117 3.02 -19.34 -22.77
C GLN A 117 1.69 -20.08 -22.64
N GLY A 118 0.75 -19.55 -21.83
CA GLY A 118 -0.57 -20.14 -21.64
C GLY A 118 -1.41 -20.16 -22.91
N VAL A 119 -1.41 -19.06 -23.67
CA VAL A 119 -2.10 -19.00 -24.98
C VAL A 119 -1.52 -20.03 -25.95
N LEU A 120 -0.20 -20.21 -26.00
CA LEU A 120 0.44 -21.22 -26.81
C LEU A 120 0.01 -22.64 -26.41
N GLN A 121 -0.09 -22.93 -25.12
CA GLN A 121 -0.54 -24.25 -24.63
C GLN A 121 -2.02 -24.49 -24.95
N ILE A 122 -2.89 -23.48 -24.79
CA ILE A 122 -4.32 -23.58 -25.10
C ILE A 122 -4.51 -23.79 -26.62
N ALA A 123 -3.76 -23.05 -27.46
CA ALA A 123 -3.78 -23.24 -28.92
C ALA A 123 -3.28 -24.62 -29.34
N ALA A 124 -2.39 -25.24 -28.54
CA ALA A 124 -1.94 -26.63 -28.74
C ALA A 124 -2.93 -27.67 -28.18
N GLY A 125 -4.09 -27.27 -27.66
CA GLY A 125 -5.15 -28.13 -27.17
C GLY A 125 -5.17 -28.38 -25.65
N ALA A 126 -4.39 -27.67 -24.87
CA ALA A 126 -4.45 -27.79 -23.41
C ALA A 126 -5.78 -27.23 -22.86
N ASN A 127 -6.32 -27.91 -21.85
CA ASN A 127 -7.50 -27.43 -21.14
C ASN A 127 -7.14 -26.21 -20.26
N ALA A 128 -7.82 -25.09 -20.47
CA ALA A 128 -7.53 -23.82 -19.78
C ALA A 128 -7.67 -23.92 -18.25
N MET A 129 -8.65 -24.68 -17.75
CA MET A 129 -8.87 -24.83 -16.30
C MET A 129 -7.77 -25.68 -15.64
N LEU A 130 -7.31 -26.75 -16.32
CA LEU A 130 -6.19 -27.56 -15.84
C LEU A 130 -4.87 -26.79 -15.91
N LEU A 131 -4.69 -26.00 -16.95
CA LEU A 131 -3.56 -25.10 -17.12
C LEU A 131 -3.49 -24.10 -15.95
N ALA A 132 -4.62 -23.43 -15.63
CA ALA A 132 -4.72 -22.47 -14.54
C ALA A 132 -4.40 -23.14 -13.18
N ARG A 133 -4.87 -24.37 -12.95
CA ARG A 133 -4.52 -25.14 -11.75
C ARG A 133 -3.02 -25.40 -11.67
N GLY A 134 -2.38 -25.80 -12.75
CA GLY A 134 -0.92 -26.00 -12.83
C GLY A 134 -0.15 -24.70 -12.57
N ILE A 135 -0.64 -23.54 -13.07
CA ILE A 135 -0.06 -22.23 -12.80
C ILE A 135 -0.11 -21.91 -11.28
N VAL A 136 -1.25 -22.15 -10.63
CA VAL A 136 -1.41 -21.89 -9.18
C VAL A 136 -0.46 -22.76 -8.36
N GLU A 137 -0.37 -24.06 -8.63
CA GLU A 137 0.51 -24.98 -7.91
C GLU A 137 2.00 -24.66 -8.14
N ALA A 138 2.40 -24.39 -9.37
CA ALA A 138 3.77 -23.98 -9.68
C ALA A 138 4.16 -22.66 -9.02
N THR A 139 3.21 -21.73 -8.95
CA THR A 139 3.40 -20.46 -8.22
C THR A 139 3.60 -20.70 -6.73
N ARG A 140 2.85 -21.64 -6.14
CA ARG A 140 3.03 -22.01 -4.72
C ARG A 140 4.42 -22.58 -4.45
N VAL A 141 4.91 -23.45 -5.33
CA VAL A 141 6.27 -24.02 -5.25
C VAL A 141 7.34 -22.92 -5.39
N ALA A 142 7.18 -22.01 -6.35
CA ALA A 142 8.10 -20.90 -6.58
C ALA A 142 8.14 -19.93 -5.39
N ILE A 143 6.98 -19.60 -4.78
CA ILE A 143 6.91 -18.78 -3.57
C ILE A 143 7.61 -19.47 -2.40
N GLY A 144 7.41 -20.78 -2.20
CA GLY A 144 8.10 -21.54 -1.18
C GLY A 144 9.63 -21.49 -1.32
N GLU A 145 10.16 -21.44 -2.53
CA GLU A 145 11.59 -21.26 -2.77
C GLU A 145 12.04 -19.82 -2.45
N ILE A 146 11.27 -18.80 -2.83
CA ILE A 146 11.58 -17.40 -2.48
C ILE A 146 11.61 -17.22 -0.96
N ASP A 147 10.61 -17.75 -0.26
CA ASP A 147 10.56 -17.70 1.21
C ASP A 147 11.73 -18.46 1.86
N ARG A 148 12.20 -19.56 1.23
CA ARG A 148 13.38 -20.30 1.70
C ARG A 148 14.68 -19.50 1.54
N GLN A 149 14.78 -18.68 0.48
CA GLN A 149 15.92 -17.79 0.25
C GLN A 149 15.93 -16.61 1.23
N ALA A 150 14.76 -16.15 1.66
CA ALA A 150 14.57 -15.06 2.60
C ALA A 150 14.96 -15.47 4.03
N ARG A 151 16.24 -15.79 4.29
CA ARG A 151 16.70 -16.32 5.57
C ARG A 151 16.90 -15.23 6.63
N GLY A 152 16.43 -15.52 7.84
CA GLY A 152 16.80 -14.86 9.09
C GLY A 152 16.05 -13.56 9.39
N ALA A 153 16.14 -13.12 10.64
CA ALA A 153 15.79 -11.75 11.01
C ALA A 153 16.73 -10.82 10.22
N PRO A 154 16.19 -9.78 9.55
CA PRO A 154 17.02 -8.94 8.71
C PRO A 154 18.01 -8.16 9.58
N GLU A 155 19.29 -8.38 9.33
CA GLU A 155 20.34 -7.57 9.91
C GLU A 155 20.22 -6.12 9.42
N PRO A 156 20.62 -5.11 10.21
CA PRO A 156 20.55 -3.70 9.81
C PRO A 156 21.17 -3.42 8.43
N ASP A 157 22.28 -4.09 8.12
CA ASP A 157 22.97 -4.02 6.84
C ASP A 157 22.10 -4.52 5.65
N MET A 158 21.32 -5.56 5.85
CA MET A 158 20.38 -6.04 4.83
C MET A 158 19.25 -5.03 4.57
N LEU A 159 18.73 -4.38 5.60
CA LEU A 159 17.71 -3.35 5.43
C LEU A 159 18.21 -2.16 4.62
N GLU A 160 19.46 -1.75 4.87
CA GLU A 160 20.12 -0.68 4.13
C GLU A 160 20.29 -1.06 2.65
N ARG A 161 20.71 -2.29 2.36
CA ARG A 161 20.82 -2.80 0.98
C ARG A 161 19.48 -2.82 0.25
N VAL A 162 18.42 -3.32 0.90
CA VAL A 162 17.07 -3.30 0.34
C VAL A 162 16.59 -1.87 0.09
N ALA A 163 16.79 -0.98 1.04
CA ALA A 163 16.41 0.42 0.92
C ALA A 163 17.19 1.14 -0.20
N THR A 164 18.49 0.86 -0.32
CA THR A 164 19.35 1.38 -1.39
C THR A 164 18.95 0.85 -2.76
N THR A 165 18.62 -0.44 -2.86
CA THR A 165 18.16 -1.04 -4.12
C THR A 165 16.84 -0.40 -4.59
N CYS A 166 15.88 -0.25 -3.71
CA CYS A 166 14.58 0.39 -4.00
C CYS A 166 14.73 1.91 -4.23
N GLY A 167 15.44 2.58 -3.34
CA GLY A 167 15.68 4.03 -3.37
C GLY A 167 16.65 4.48 -4.47
N GLY A 168 17.52 3.60 -4.95
CA GLY A 168 18.52 3.88 -5.99
C GLY A 168 19.65 4.82 -5.56
N ASP A 169 19.70 5.20 -4.29
CA ASP A 169 20.70 6.08 -3.69
C ASP A 169 21.09 5.56 -2.30
N ALA A 170 22.38 5.46 -2.01
CA ALA A 170 22.90 4.88 -0.78
C ALA A 170 22.59 5.74 0.46
N GLY A 171 22.68 7.07 0.33
CA GLY A 171 22.40 7.99 1.42
C GLY A 171 20.91 7.92 1.83
N LEU A 172 20.01 7.89 0.84
CA LEU A 172 18.58 7.68 1.06
C LEU A 172 18.32 6.31 1.71
N GLY A 173 18.99 5.27 1.21
CA GLY A 173 18.85 3.92 1.74
C GLY A 173 19.24 3.82 3.21
N ALA A 174 20.39 4.39 3.59
CA ALA A 174 20.88 4.39 4.97
C ALA A 174 19.91 5.12 5.91
N GLU A 175 19.41 6.30 5.55
CA GLU A 175 18.47 7.07 6.38
C GLU A 175 17.14 6.33 6.60
N VAL A 176 16.57 5.76 5.54
CA VAL A 176 15.31 4.99 5.62
C VAL A 176 15.52 3.71 6.44
N ALA A 177 16.60 2.96 6.19
CA ALA A 177 16.88 1.72 6.89
C ALA A 177 17.11 1.95 8.40
N ALA A 178 17.90 2.95 8.76
CA ALA A 178 18.13 3.31 10.16
C ALA A 178 16.83 3.66 10.88
N MET A 179 15.95 4.42 10.20
CA MET A 179 14.65 4.80 10.76
C MET A 179 13.73 3.59 10.93
N VAL A 180 13.60 2.73 9.92
CA VAL A 180 12.76 1.53 9.98
C VAL A 180 13.31 0.52 11.00
N ALA A 181 14.61 0.33 11.06
CA ALA A 181 15.25 -0.56 12.04
C ALA A 181 14.98 -0.10 13.48
N ARG A 182 15.04 1.21 13.72
CA ARG A 182 14.84 1.78 15.05
C ARG A 182 13.38 1.80 15.49
N LEU A 183 12.48 2.18 14.59
CA LEU A 183 11.06 2.36 14.92
C LEU A 183 10.25 1.07 14.76
N GLY A 184 10.73 0.11 13.97
CA GLY A 184 10.00 -1.12 13.66
C GLY A 184 9.08 -1.00 12.44
N ALA A 185 8.54 -2.14 12.03
CA ALA A 185 7.77 -2.25 10.79
C ALA A 185 6.38 -1.60 10.84
N GLU A 186 5.84 -1.38 12.04
CA GLU A 186 4.48 -0.85 12.25
C GLU A 186 4.46 0.64 12.60
N ALA A 187 5.62 1.24 12.89
CA ALA A 187 5.71 2.64 13.27
C ALA A 187 5.36 3.58 12.11
N GLU A 188 4.82 4.74 12.40
CA GLU A 188 4.52 5.74 11.37
C GLU A 188 5.79 6.48 10.96
N ILE A 189 6.06 6.54 9.65
CA ILE A 189 7.16 7.31 9.07
C ILE A 189 6.53 8.25 8.03
N GLU A 190 6.55 9.53 8.35
CA GLU A 190 6.05 10.58 7.47
C GLU A 190 7.15 10.99 6.48
N VAL A 191 6.80 11.06 5.20
CA VAL A 191 7.67 11.61 4.16
C VAL A 191 7.08 12.92 3.69
N ARG A 192 7.80 14.03 3.90
CA ARG A 192 7.32 15.37 3.54
C ARG A 192 8.40 16.27 2.97
N PRO A 193 8.02 17.28 2.16
CA PRO A 193 8.96 18.31 1.75
C PRO A 193 9.42 19.14 2.94
N GLY A 194 10.70 19.53 2.94
CA GLY A 194 11.33 20.37 3.95
C GLY A 194 12.17 21.48 3.33
N PRO A 195 12.57 22.50 4.11
CA PRO A 195 13.29 23.66 3.60
C PRO A 195 14.78 23.41 3.38
N ALA A 196 15.35 22.36 3.96
CA ALA A 196 16.79 22.11 3.92
C ALA A 196 17.17 21.23 2.74
N ALA A 197 18.29 21.56 2.07
CA ALA A 197 18.83 20.76 0.99
C ALA A 197 19.16 19.32 1.42
N GLY A 198 18.88 18.37 0.52
CA GLY A 198 19.10 16.95 0.75
C GLY A 198 17.96 16.24 1.47
N ILE A 199 18.25 15.05 1.98
CA ILE A 199 17.32 14.22 2.76
C ILE A 199 17.77 14.27 4.22
N ARG A 200 16.83 14.48 5.12
CA ARG A 200 17.07 14.49 6.56
C ARG A 200 16.02 13.65 7.25
N SER A 201 16.46 12.83 8.19
CA SER A 201 15.58 12.06 9.04
C SER A 201 15.67 12.54 10.49
N TYR A 202 14.53 12.60 11.15
CA TYR A 202 14.48 12.85 12.58
C TYR A 202 13.34 12.08 13.23
N TYR A 203 13.53 11.81 14.50
CA TYR A 203 12.56 11.07 15.30
C TYR A 203 11.67 12.07 16.04
N SER A 204 10.36 11.90 15.91
CA SER A 204 9.38 12.65 16.69
C SER A 204 8.77 11.72 17.73
N PHE A 205 8.60 12.22 18.94
CA PHE A 205 7.77 11.52 19.91
C PHE A 205 6.34 11.45 19.38
N GLY A 206 5.81 10.25 19.32
CA GLY A 206 4.45 10.00 18.84
C GLY A 206 3.75 8.94 19.67
N MET A 207 2.44 9.03 19.76
CA MET A 207 1.59 8.00 20.34
C MET A 207 0.77 7.35 19.24
N GLN A 208 0.86 6.03 19.10
CA GLN A 208 0.08 5.27 18.13
C GLN A 208 -1.07 4.54 18.85
N LEU A 209 -2.28 4.69 18.34
CA LEU A 209 -3.47 4.05 18.86
C LEU A 209 -4.03 3.06 17.83
N ASN A 210 -4.38 1.85 18.27
CA ASN A 210 -4.98 0.81 17.42
C ASN A 210 -6.50 1.02 17.23
N ARG A 211 -6.91 2.28 17.07
CA ARG A 211 -8.28 2.72 16.81
C ARG A 211 -8.27 3.83 15.78
N GLY A 212 -9.23 3.81 14.89
CA GLY A 212 -9.42 4.85 13.89
C GLY A 212 -10.67 5.69 14.13
N TRP A 213 -11.10 6.40 13.11
CA TRP A 213 -12.25 7.30 13.18
C TRP A 213 -13.58 6.57 13.43
N TYR A 214 -14.55 7.30 13.95
CA TYR A 214 -15.94 6.84 14.08
C TYR A 214 -16.67 6.77 12.72
N SER A 215 -16.31 7.61 11.76
CA SER A 215 -16.95 7.64 10.44
C SER A 215 -15.95 7.97 9.32
N PRO A 216 -16.03 7.29 8.16
CA PRO A 216 -15.23 7.64 6.98
C PRO A 216 -15.47 9.07 6.47
N ARG A 217 -16.63 9.66 6.79
CA ARG A 217 -16.96 11.05 6.45
C ARG A 217 -16.09 12.07 7.18
N LEU A 218 -15.31 11.62 8.16
CA LEU A 218 -14.30 12.42 8.85
C LEU A 218 -12.94 12.44 8.12
N ALA A 219 -12.76 11.69 7.02
CA ALA A 219 -11.57 11.74 6.19
C ALA A 219 -11.34 13.14 5.61
N THR A 220 -10.05 13.48 5.38
CA THR A 220 -9.66 14.78 4.81
C THR A 220 -9.09 14.66 3.40
N ASN A 221 -8.73 13.43 2.97
CA ASN A 221 -8.23 13.18 1.62
C ASN A 221 -9.37 12.79 0.66
N ALA A 222 -9.12 12.94 -0.65
CA ALA A 222 -10.10 12.63 -1.70
C ALA A 222 -10.43 11.12 -1.80
N ALA A 223 -9.53 10.25 -1.34
CA ALA A 223 -9.75 8.79 -1.32
C ALA A 223 -10.66 8.33 -0.18
N GLY A 224 -10.89 9.18 0.84
CA GLY A 224 -11.75 8.86 1.98
C GLY A 224 -11.15 7.83 2.95
N ASP A 225 -9.84 7.63 2.91
CA ASP A 225 -9.13 6.62 3.71
C ASP A 225 -8.18 7.20 4.77
N GLU A 226 -7.93 8.53 4.74
CA GLU A 226 -7.10 9.22 5.72
C GLU A 226 -7.72 10.54 6.20
N ALA A 227 -7.53 10.83 7.48
CA ALA A 227 -7.82 12.14 8.06
C ALA A 227 -6.56 12.69 8.73
N VAL A 228 -6.20 13.91 8.38
CA VAL A 228 -5.04 14.63 8.93
C VAL A 228 -5.51 15.94 9.56
N LEU A 229 -5.09 16.19 10.80
CA LEU A 229 -5.22 17.48 11.47
C LEU A 229 -3.83 17.99 11.84
N ALA A 230 -3.57 19.26 11.59
CA ALA A 230 -2.34 19.95 12.01
C ALA A 230 -2.65 20.92 13.17
N GLU A 231 -1.70 21.06 14.11
CA GLU A 231 -1.80 21.97 15.26
C GLU A 231 -3.13 21.84 16.04
N ALA A 232 -3.56 20.59 16.27
CA ALA A 232 -4.88 20.29 16.79
C ALA A 232 -4.95 20.34 18.32
N VAL A 233 -6.11 20.74 18.82
CA VAL A 233 -6.50 20.55 20.22
C VAL A 233 -6.94 19.11 20.43
N VAL A 234 -6.56 18.49 21.54
CA VAL A 234 -6.91 17.11 21.90
C VAL A 234 -7.81 17.09 23.12
N PHE A 235 -9.02 16.62 22.95
CA PHE A 235 -10.00 16.43 24.02
C PHE A 235 -10.17 14.93 24.29
N VAL A 236 -9.89 14.50 25.53
CA VAL A 236 -9.92 13.09 25.93
C VAL A 236 -10.96 12.89 27.02
N THR A 237 -11.89 11.97 26.79
CA THR A 237 -12.91 11.59 27.79
C THR A 237 -13.06 10.08 27.91
N SER A 238 -13.22 9.60 29.13
CA SER A 238 -13.62 8.21 29.41
C SER A 238 -15.13 8.01 29.37
N GLY A 239 -15.89 9.11 29.20
CA GLY A 239 -17.35 9.09 29.15
C GLY A 239 -17.90 8.78 27.77
N VAL A 240 -19.21 8.59 27.76
CA VAL A 240 -20.02 8.40 26.55
C VAL A 240 -20.64 9.74 26.15
N ILE A 241 -20.53 10.11 24.89
CA ILE A 241 -21.16 11.33 24.35
C ILE A 241 -22.51 10.94 23.77
N HIS A 242 -23.57 11.28 24.48
CA HIS A 242 -24.94 11.00 24.11
C HIS A 242 -25.68 12.25 23.64
N GLY A 243 -26.35 12.14 22.49
CA GLY A 243 -27.27 13.12 21.99
C GLY A 243 -26.62 14.32 21.27
N ALA A 244 -27.42 14.98 20.46
CA ALA A 244 -26.98 16.09 19.62
C ALA A 244 -26.61 17.33 20.45
N GLU A 245 -27.31 17.58 21.55
CA GLU A 245 -27.11 18.79 22.40
C GLU A 245 -25.74 18.77 23.06
N LEU A 246 -25.36 17.64 23.69
CA LEU A 246 -24.06 17.50 24.34
C LEU A 246 -22.90 17.65 23.35
N MET A 247 -23.02 17.03 22.15
CA MET A 247 -22.01 17.18 21.12
C MET A 247 -21.92 18.62 20.61
N ALA A 248 -23.05 19.31 20.44
CA ALA A 248 -23.06 20.71 20.01
C ALA A 248 -22.37 21.60 21.03
N GLU A 249 -22.57 21.37 22.34
CA GLU A 249 -21.91 22.08 23.41
C GLU A 249 -20.38 21.83 23.41
N ILE A 250 -19.94 20.59 23.25
CA ILE A 250 -18.51 20.23 23.10
C ILE A 250 -17.91 20.97 21.90
N ILE A 251 -18.58 20.90 20.74
CA ILE A 251 -18.11 21.55 19.52
C ILE A 251 -18.00 23.07 19.72
N ALA A 252 -18.99 23.73 20.33
CA ALA A 252 -18.95 25.14 20.55
C ALA A 252 -17.74 25.55 21.41
N ASN A 253 -17.44 24.80 22.45
CA ASN A 253 -16.29 25.06 23.34
C ASN A 253 -14.94 24.81 22.64
N LEU A 254 -14.83 23.76 21.83
CA LEU A 254 -13.59 23.44 21.11
C LEU A 254 -13.36 24.38 19.92
N ALA A 255 -14.42 24.72 19.17
CA ALA A 255 -14.35 25.60 18.00
C ALA A 255 -14.00 27.05 18.39
N ALA A 256 -14.35 27.51 19.60
CA ALA A 256 -13.96 28.81 20.13
C ALA A 256 -12.42 29.01 20.21
N ARG A 257 -11.64 27.96 20.05
CA ARG A 257 -10.18 28.01 19.99
C ARG A 257 -9.62 28.34 18.61
N GLU A 258 -10.48 28.37 17.58
CA GLU A 258 -10.09 28.64 16.19
C GLU A 258 -9.00 27.67 15.66
N ARG A 259 -8.95 26.43 16.17
CA ARG A 259 -8.00 25.39 15.83
C ARG A 259 -8.72 24.09 15.51
N PRO A 260 -8.14 23.22 14.64
CA PRO A 260 -8.60 21.86 14.48
C PRO A 260 -8.65 21.11 15.82
N PHE A 261 -9.55 20.14 15.96
CA PHE A 261 -9.63 19.39 17.22
C PHE A 261 -9.91 17.90 17.03
N LEU A 262 -9.35 17.11 17.94
CA LEU A 262 -9.59 15.68 18.07
C LEU A 262 -10.44 15.43 19.33
N ILE A 263 -11.50 14.65 19.17
CA ILE A 263 -12.27 14.09 20.27
C ILE A 263 -11.93 12.60 20.41
N VAL A 264 -11.47 12.20 21.60
CA VAL A 264 -11.27 10.79 21.97
C VAL A 264 -12.26 10.44 23.06
N ALA A 265 -13.21 9.55 22.74
CA ALA A 265 -14.29 9.18 23.66
C ALA A 265 -14.48 7.68 23.70
N ASP A 266 -15.01 7.17 24.82
CA ASP A 266 -15.34 5.75 24.94
C ASP A 266 -16.39 5.33 23.91
N HIS A 267 -17.47 6.10 23.83
CA HIS A 267 -18.52 5.91 22.83
C HIS A 267 -19.11 7.27 22.43
N ILE A 268 -19.46 7.39 21.15
CA ILE A 268 -20.23 8.51 20.60
C ILE A 268 -21.45 7.91 19.91
N ASP A 269 -22.65 8.29 20.33
CA ASP A 269 -23.86 7.79 19.69
C ASP A 269 -24.08 8.40 18.30
N GLU A 270 -25.02 7.83 17.54
CA GLU A 270 -25.25 8.23 16.16
C GLU A 270 -25.73 9.68 16.04
N ALA A 271 -26.58 10.16 16.98
CA ALA A 271 -27.08 11.53 16.97
C ALA A 271 -25.96 12.55 17.22
N ALA A 272 -25.09 12.28 18.19
CA ALA A 272 -23.92 13.08 18.48
C ALA A 272 -22.92 13.09 17.30
N LEU A 273 -22.65 11.91 16.71
CA LEU A 273 -21.74 11.77 15.57
C LEU A 273 -22.25 12.53 14.33
N GLN A 274 -23.56 12.51 14.08
CA GLN A 274 -24.15 13.27 12.96
C GLN A 274 -23.93 14.77 13.10
N VAL A 275 -24.03 15.34 14.30
CA VAL A 275 -23.76 16.77 14.52
C VAL A 275 -22.31 17.10 14.16
N LEU A 276 -21.35 16.29 14.60
CA LEU A 276 -19.93 16.49 14.29
C LEU A 276 -19.68 16.41 12.76
N VAL A 277 -20.20 15.37 12.12
CA VAL A 277 -20.02 15.13 10.68
C VAL A 277 -20.64 16.24 9.84
N VAL A 278 -21.86 16.70 10.17
CA VAL A 278 -22.54 17.75 9.42
C VAL A 278 -21.79 19.08 9.52
N ASN A 279 -21.32 19.48 10.70
CA ASN A 279 -20.56 20.71 10.86
C ASN A 279 -19.22 20.66 10.13
N LYS A 280 -18.53 19.52 10.14
CA LYS A 280 -17.31 19.32 9.35
C LYS A 280 -17.57 19.40 7.84
N LEU A 281 -18.59 18.72 7.32
CA LEU A 281 -18.93 18.73 5.89
C LEU A 281 -19.36 20.12 5.39
N ARG A 282 -19.92 20.94 6.27
CA ARG A 282 -20.23 22.35 5.98
C ARG A 282 -19.00 23.26 6.02
N GLY A 283 -17.83 22.74 6.42
CA GLY A 283 -16.62 23.54 6.57
C GLY A 283 -16.63 24.49 7.78
N ALA A 284 -17.57 24.33 8.71
CA ALA A 284 -17.66 25.17 9.92
C ALA A 284 -16.58 24.81 10.96
N ILE A 285 -16.10 23.57 10.93
CA ILE A 285 -15.07 23.05 11.84
C ILE A 285 -14.13 22.09 11.12
N GLU A 286 -12.90 22.03 11.58
CA GLU A 286 -11.95 20.96 11.29
C GLU A 286 -11.85 20.03 12.49
N ALA A 287 -12.52 18.89 12.42
CA ALA A 287 -12.67 17.99 13.55
C ALA A 287 -12.51 16.53 13.17
N LEU A 288 -12.05 15.75 14.15
CA LEU A 288 -11.92 14.30 14.06
C LEU A 288 -12.41 13.69 15.38
N ALA A 289 -13.02 12.52 15.29
CA ALA A 289 -13.39 11.71 16.45
C ALA A 289 -12.89 10.29 16.31
N ILE A 290 -12.19 9.78 17.32
CA ILE A 290 -11.70 8.42 17.42
C ILE A 290 -12.22 7.71 18.65
N GLN A 291 -12.39 6.39 18.55
CA GLN A 291 -12.81 5.58 19.69
C GLN A 291 -11.64 5.37 20.65
N ALA A 292 -11.90 5.44 21.95
CA ALA A 292 -10.94 5.11 22.98
C ALA A 292 -10.39 3.68 22.78
N PRO A 293 -9.06 3.49 22.78
CA PRO A 293 -8.47 2.16 22.67
C PRO A 293 -8.53 1.39 23.99
N GLY A 294 -8.49 0.06 23.90
CA GLY A 294 -8.51 -0.81 25.08
C GLY A 294 -9.91 -1.22 25.53
N PHE A 295 -9.96 -2.01 26.61
CA PHE A 295 -11.18 -2.48 27.27
C PHE A 295 -10.99 -2.49 28.78
N GLY A 296 -12.07 -2.24 29.55
CA GLY A 296 -12.02 -2.23 31.02
C GLY A 296 -11.03 -1.20 31.58
N ASP A 297 -10.34 -1.55 32.65
CA ASP A 297 -9.38 -0.65 33.35
C ASP A 297 -8.21 -0.25 32.45
N ASN A 298 -7.79 -1.11 31.54
CA ASN A 298 -6.73 -0.79 30.57
C ASN A 298 -7.09 0.39 29.64
N LYS A 299 -8.39 0.58 29.33
CA LYS A 299 -8.85 1.72 28.54
C LYS A 299 -8.54 3.04 29.25
N LEU A 300 -8.86 3.13 30.55
CA LEU A 300 -8.61 4.34 31.32
C LEU A 300 -7.11 4.66 31.39
N GLU A 301 -6.28 3.66 31.65
CA GLU A 301 -4.83 3.83 31.68
C GLU A 301 -4.26 4.32 30.33
N ILE A 302 -4.80 3.87 29.17
CA ILE A 302 -4.38 4.37 27.86
C ILE A 302 -4.87 5.80 27.62
N LEU A 303 -6.07 6.15 28.06
CA LEU A 303 -6.57 7.54 27.99
C LEU A 303 -5.75 8.49 28.85
N GLU A 304 -5.33 8.07 30.04
CA GLU A 304 -4.39 8.81 30.90
C GLU A 304 -3.02 9.00 30.24
N ASP A 305 -2.50 7.94 29.60
CA ASP A 305 -1.26 8.00 28.84
C ASP A 305 -1.38 8.98 27.67
N LEU A 306 -2.52 9.01 26.97
CA LEU A 306 -2.80 9.96 25.87
C LEU A 306 -2.93 11.40 26.39
N ALA A 307 -3.63 11.60 27.49
CA ALA A 307 -3.77 12.90 28.12
C ALA A 307 -2.40 13.43 28.59
N LEU A 308 -1.58 12.58 29.22
CA LEU A 308 -0.22 12.91 29.61
C LEU A 308 0.65 13.30 28.40
N PHE A 309 0.55 12.51 27.30
CA PHE A 309 1.29 12.76 26.05
C PHE A 309 0.88 14.08 25.39
N SER A 310 -0.41 14.39 25.35
CA SER A 310 -0.94 15.63 24.73
C SER A 310 -0.88 16.85 25.65
N GLY A 311 -0.61 16.67 26.94
CA GLY A 311 -0.56 17.73 27.95
C GLY A 311 -1.93 18.14 28.52
N GLY A 312 -2.96 17.30 28.28
CA GLY A 312 -4.30 17.47 28.82
C GLY A 312 -4.58 16.61 30.05
N LYS A 313 -5.87 16.51 30.39
CA LYS A 313 -6.40 15.63 31.45
C LYS A 313 -7.60 14.84 30.92
N VAL A 314 -7.80 13.62 31.41
CA VAL A 314 -8.98 12.82 31.07
C VAL A 314 -10.21 13.40 31.75
N VAL A 315 -11.27 13.58 30.97
CA VAL A 315 -12.58 14.01 31.49
C VAL A 315 -13.41 12.76 31.79
N HIS A 316 -13.77 12.56 33.08
CA HIS A 316 -14.51 11.37 33.52
C HIS A 316 -16.03 11.58 33.52
N ASP A 317 -16.48 12.78 33.92
CA ASP A 317 -17.91 13.09 34.02
C ASP A 317 -18.25 14.31 33.14
N LEU A 318 -18.69 14.03 31.93
CA LEU A 318 -19.00 15.04 30.92
C LEU A 318 -20.12 16.01 31.30
N PRO A 319 -21.31 15.55 31.82
CA PRO A 319 -22.39 16.46 32.13
C PRO A 319 -22.10 17.39 33.29
N LEU A 320 -21.38 16.93 34.30
CA LEU A 320 -20.99 17.72 35.44
C LEU A 320 -19.91 18.74 35.06
N LEU A 321 -18.97 18.33 34.22
CA LEU A 321 -17.83 19.13 33.82
C LEU A 321 -18.22 20.27 32.89
N LEU A 322 -19.11 20.03 31.91
CA LEU A 322 -19.58 21.08 31.01
C LEU A 322 -20.43 22.15 31.72
N ARG A 323 -21.18 21.75 32.74
CA ARG A 323 -21.96 22.69 33.55
C ARG A 323 -21.13 23.48 34.57
N ALA A 324 -20.02 22.92 35.07
CA ALA A 324 -19.15 23.51 36.08
C ALA A 324 -17.89 24.22 35.52
N MET A 325 -17.51 23.97 34.27
CA MET A 325 -16.14 24.15 33.76
C MET A 325 -16.02 24.92 32.45
N ILE A 326 -16.88 25.84 32.14
CA ILE A 326 -16.62 26.78 31.03
C ILE A 326 -15.29 27.52 31.27
N ASP A 327 -14.91 27.74 32.53
CA ASP A 327 -13.65 28.40 32.92
C ASP A 327 -12.45 27.43 33.06
N ASP A 328 -12.64 26.14 33.41
CA ASP A 328 -11.57 25.17 33.65
C ASP A 328 -11.29 24.24 32.48
N LEU A 329 -12.10 24.26 31.42
CA LEU A 329 -11.89 23.43 30.22
C LEU A 329 -10.48 23.59 29.60
N PRO A 330 -9.84 24.78 29.60
CA PRO A 330 -8.47 24.93 29.08
C PRO A 330 -7.44 24.00 29.72
N GLU A 331 -7.56 23.69 30.99
CA GLU A 331 -6.62 22.82 31.71
C GLU A 331 -6.77 21.32 31.35
N HIS A 332 -7.91 20.94 30.76
CA HIS A 332 -8.20 19.58 30.36
C HIS A 332 -7.84 19.31 28.92
N LEU A 333 -7.62 20.36 28.11
CA LEU A 333 -7.30 20.24 26.71
C LEU A 333 -5.80 20.00 26.51
N GLY A 334 -5.49 18.96 25.78
CA GLY A 334 -4.15 18.74 25.26
C GLY A 334 -3.96 19.37 23.88
N SER A 335 -2.77 19.20 23.32
CA SER A 335 -2.46 19.62 21.96
C SER A 335 -1.58 18.60 21.26
N ALA A 336 -1.61 18.62 19.93
CA ALA A 336 -0.74 17.81 19.09
C ALA A 336 -0.37 18.58 17.83
N ALA A 337 0.90 18.52 17.43
CA ALA A 337 1.35 19.16 16.20
C ALA A 337 0.72 18.52 14.97
N ARG A 338 0.53 17.19 14.99
CA ARG A 338 -0.12 16.47 13.90
C ARG A 338 -0.85 15.24 14.40
N ILE A 339 -2.02 14.98 13.81
CA ILE A 339 -2.82 13.79 14.02
C ILE A 339 -3.10 13.17 12.65
N LEU A 340 -2.73 11.90 12.46
CA LEU A 340 -3.07 11.11 11.28
C LEU A 340 -3.95 9.95 11.71
N THR A 341 -5.13 9.85 11.15
CA THR A 341 -6.08 8.77 11.46
C THR A 341 -6.52 8.05 10.19
N ARG A 342 -6.50 6.74 10.25
CA ARG A 342 -7.04 5.80 9.27
C ARG A 342 -8.18 4.99 9.86
N ARG A 343 -8.74 4.08 9.11
CA ARG A 343 -9.88 3.26 9.55
C ARG A 343 -9.65 2.52 10.87
N ARG A 344 -8.43 2.05 11.16
CA ARG A 344 -8.09 1.19 12.31
C ARG A 344 -6.92 1.68 13.14
N SER A 345 -6.35 2.80 12.82
CA SER A 345 -5.18 3.33 13.53
C SER A 345 -5.20 4.84 13.56
N SER A 346 -4.64 5.40 14.61
CA SER A 346 -4.39 6.83 14.73
C SER A 346 -2.98 7.05 15.28
N VAL A 347 -2.28 8.03 14.72
CA VAL A 347 -0.94 8.43 15.16
C VAL A 347 -0.99 9.89 15.52
N ILE A 348 -0.55 10.20 16.73
CA ILE A 348 -0.54 11.55 17.29
C ILE A 348 0.94 11.90 17.50
N THR A 349 1.43 12.95 16.85
CA THR A 349 2.82 13.39 16.93
C THR A 349 2.93 14.80 17.48
N GLY A 350 4.04 15.07 18.19
CA GLY A 350 4.27 16.39 18.79
C GLY A 350 3.21 16.75 19.83
N GLY A 351 2.92 15.81 20.73
CA GLY A 351 2.03 16.09 21.87
C GLY A 351 2.58 17.21 22.75
N GLY A 352 1.70 18.10 23.24
CA GLY A 352 2.06 19.24 24.08
C GLY A 352 2.39 18.88 25.53
N GLY A 353 2.43 17.59 25.88
CA GLY A 353 2.81 17.14 27.22
C GLY A 353 4.30 17.30 27.51
N ASP A 354 4.65 17.34 28.81
CA ASP A 354 6.04 17.41 29.25
C ASP A 354 6.79 16.13 28.87
N PRO A 355 7.85 16.20 28.01
CA PRO A 355 8.60 15.03 27.56
C PRO A 355 9.23 14.23 28.69
N GLU A 356 9.63 14.89 29.80
CA GLU A 356 10.22 14.19 30.95
C GLU A 356 9.20 13.35 31.71
N ARG A 357 7.97 13.85 31.81
CA ARG A 357 6.86 13.09 32.41
C ARG A 357 6.48 11.89 31.54
N VAL A 358 6.47 12.05 30.22
CA VAL A 358 6.23 10.94 29.27
C VAL A 358 7.33 9.89 29.38
N ARG A 359 8.61 10.29 29.40
CA ARG A 359 9.74 9.34 29.58
C ARG A 359 9.65 8.59 30.89
N ARG A 360 9.30 9.26 31.97
CA ARG A 360 9.09 8.63 33.29
C ARG A 360 7.97 7.60 33.23
N ARG A 361 6.86 7.93 32.59
CA ARG A 361 5.74 6.99 32.40
C ARG A 361 6.14 5.76 31.60
N ILE A 362 6.93 5.94 30.54
CA ILE A 362 7.50 4.84 29.75
C ILE A 362 8.38 3.93 30.63
N ALA A 363 9.23 4.50 31.45
CA ALA A 363 10.07 3.75 32.37
C ALA A 363 9.24 2.97 33.41
N GLU A 364 8.24 3.61 34.03
CA GLU A 364 7.30 2.96 34.97
C GLU A 364 6.58 1.75 34.35
N ILE A 365 6.07 1.90 33.14
CA ILE A 365 5.41 0.79 32.42
C ILE A 365 6.43 -0.33 32.14
N ARG A 366 7.65 0.00 31.71
CA ARG A 366 8.71 -0.96 31.41
C ARG A 366 9.12 -1.76 32.64
N ASP A 367 9.26 -1.09 33.78
CA ASP A 367 9.63 -1.71 35.05
C ASP A 367 8.52 -2.66 35.59
N ARG A 368 7.26 -2.42 35.24
CA ARG A 368 6.12 -3.28 35.61
C ARG A 368 6.02 -4.56 34.76
N ILE A 369 6.67 -4.63 33.59
CA ILE A 369 6.55 -5.80 32.70
C ILE A 369 7.21 -7.04 33.28
N ALA A 370 8.41 -6.92 33.88
CA ALA A 370 9.15 -8.05 34.41
C ALA A 370 8.48 -8.69 35.64
N PRO A 371 7.99 -7.93 36.65
CA PRO A 371 7.32 -8.49 37.81
C PRO A 371 5.84 -8.85 37.56
N ALA A 372 5.26 -8.60 36.38
CA ALA A 372 3.86 -8.87 36.11
C ALA A 372 3.49 -10.34 36.37
N SER A 373 2.39 -10.55 37.07
CA SER A 373 1.99 -11.86 37.62
C SER A 373 1.53 -12.86 36.55
N ASP A 374 0.93 -12.38 35.47
CA ASP A 374 0.41 -13.22 34.39
C ASP A 374 0.75 -12.73 32.98
N ASP A 375 0.49 -13.57 31.98
CA ASP A 375 0.75 -13.27 30.58
C ASP A 375 -0.21 -12.22 30.01
N VAL A 376 -1.42 -12.07 30.60
CA VAL A 376 -2.42 -11.09 30.19
C VAL A 376 -1.95 -9.70 30.61
N GLU A 377 -1.55 -9.53 31.88
CA GLU A 377 -0.98 -8.27 32.38
C GLU A 377 0.28 -7.88 31.61
N ARG A 378 1.20 -8.84 31.37
CA ARG A 378 2.38 -8.58 30.53
C ARG A 378 2.04 -8.10 29.11
N ARG A 379 1.01 -8.69 28.51
CA ARG A 379 0.54 -8.30 27.18
C ARG A 379 -0.06 -6.90 27.18
N ILE A 380 -0.85 -6.55 28.19
CA ILE A 380 -1.43 -5.22 28.36
C ILE A 380 -0.33 -4.17 28.52
N LEU A 381 0.62 -4.39 29.42
CA LEU A 381 1.72 -3.46 29.65
C LEU A 381 2.61 -3.27 28.41
N ARG A 382 2.90 -4.36 27.68
CA ARG A 382 3.62 -4.27 26.39
C ARG A 382 2.82 -3.50 25.35
N GLY A 383 1.51 -3.67 25.31
CA GLY A 383 0.63 -2.90 24.43
C GLY A 383 0.67 -1.41 24.73
N ARG A 384 0.58 -1.01 26.01
CA ARG A 384 0.69 0.38 26.43
C ARG A 384 2.06 0.98 26.14
N LEU A 385 3.13 0.22 26.45
CA LEU A 385 4.49 0.62 26.09
C LEU A 385 4.63 0.86 24.58
N SER A 386 4.10 -0.05 23.77
CA SER A 386 4.07 0.08 22.31
C SER A 386 3.31 1.32 21.85
N HIS A 387 2.27 1.77 22.53
CA HIS A 387 1.54 2.99 22.19
C HIS A 387 2.35 4.27 22.50
N LEU A 388 3.01 4.34 23.66
CA LEU A 388 3.76 5.52 24.11
C LEU A 388 5.18 5.62 23.53
N ASP A 389 5.84 4.48 23.35
CA ASP A 389 7.21 4.38 22.84
C ASP A 389 7.26 4.22 21.31
N SER A 390 6.10 4.33 20.66
CA SER A 390 5.97 4.37 19.21
C SER A 390 6.50 5.69 18.69
N GLY A 391 7.82 5.81 18.53
CA GLY A 391 8.38 6.95 17.84
C GLY A 391 7.74 7.10 16.46
N ALA A 392 7.41 8.31 16.06
CA ALA A 392 7.13 8.62 14.67
C ALA A 392 8.42 9.09 14.01
N GLY A 393 8.68 8.59 12.81
CA GLY A 393 9.79 9.07 11.99
C GLY A 393 9.30 10.16 11.04
N VAL A 394 10.15 11.14 10.80
CA VAL A 394 9.92 12.12 9.74
C VAL A 394 11.12 12.12 8.82
N ILE A 395 10.87 11.93 7.53
CA ILE A 395 11.88 12.06 6.48
C ILE A 395 11.53 13.32 5.69
N GLU A 396 12.35 14.34 5.83
CA GLU A 396 12.23 15.57 5.05
C GLU A 396 13.18 15.54 3.86
N PHE A 397 12.69 16.04 2.72
CA PHE A 397 13.46 16.15 1.49
C PHE A 397 13.23 17.49 0.82
N CYS A 398 14.22 18.00 0.11
CA CYS A 398 14.12 19.21 -0.69
C CYS A 398 14.17 18.85 -2.18
N ALA A 399 13.34 19.49 -2.98
CA ALA A 399 13.31 19.36 -4.43
C ALA A 399 13.20 20.74 -5.07
N ALA A 400 13.86 20.94 -6.20
CA ALA A 400 13.88 22.22 -6.90
C ALA A 400 12.57 22.48 -7.67
N THR A 401 11.89 21.44 -8.12
CA THR A 401 10.66 21.55 -8.91
C THR A 401 9.52 20.71 -8.32
N GLU A 402 8.29 21.07 -8.66
CA GLU A 402 7.10 20.33 -8.23
C GLU A 402 7.09 18.88 -8.77
N VAL A 403 7.60 18.66 -9.98
CA VAL A 403 7.71 17.34 -10.59
C VAL A 403 8.70 16.48 -9.80
N GLU A 404 9.88 17.01 -9.52
CA GLU A 404 10.89 16.33 -8.69
C GLU A 404 10.37 16.06 -7.28
N ARG A 405 9.65 17.00 -6.68
CA ARG A 405 9.05 16.88 -5.36
C ARG A 405 8.10 15.67 -5.28
N ARG A 406 7.20 15.54 -6.25
CA ARG A 406 6.26 14.41 -6.33
C ARG A 406 6.97 13.08 -6.54
N GLU A 407 8.00 13.07 -7.39
CA GLU A 407 8.78 11.87 -7.65
C GLU A 407 9.55 11.41 -6.41
N LEU A 408 10.25 12.33 -5.71
CA LEU A 408 10.97 12.03 -4.47
C LEU A 408 10.03 11.58 -3.36
N GLN A 409 8.90 12.25 -3.16
CA GLN A 409 7.90 11.87 -2.16
C GLN A 409 7.39 10.44 -2.38
N ARG A 410 7.05 10.11 -3.62
CA ARG A 410 6.59 8.77 -3.98
C ARG A 410 7.71 7.74 -3.77
N LYS A 411 8.92 8.03 -4.24
CA LYS A 411 10.08 7.14 -4.16
C LYS A 411 10.47 6.86 -2.71
N LEU A 412 10.58 7.89 -1.87
CA LEU A 412 10.83 7.76 -0.45
C LEU A 412 9.74 6.95 0.25
N GLY A 413 8.46 7.25 -0.04
CA GLY A 413 7.33 6.48 0.50
C GLY A 413 7.38 5.00 0.13
N ALA A 414 7.67 4.67 -1.13
CA ALA A 414 7.84 3.29 -1.57
C ALA A 414 9.04 2.62 -0.87
N THR A 415 10.17 3.33 -0.75
CA THR A 415 11.37 2.79 -0.06
C THR A 415 11.09 2.46 1.40
N VAL A 416 10.37 3.33 2.14
CA VAL A 416 9.94 3.06 3.52
C VAL A 416 9.11 1.78 3.59
N GLU A 417 8.11 1.62 2.73
CA GLU A 417 7.22 0.47 2.76
C GLU A 417 7.92 -0.84 2.35
N VAL A 418 8.82 -0.79 1.36
CA VAL A 418 9.63 -1.94 0.93
C VAL A 418 10.60 -2.35 2.03
N THR A 419 11.24 -1.40 2.72
CA THR A 419 12.13 -1.67 3.86
C THR A 419 11.37 -2.27 5.03
N ARG A 420 10.16 -1.80 5.32
CA ARG A 420 9.25 -2.43 6.31
C ARG A 420 8.88 -3.87 5.92
N ALA A 421 8.60 -4.09 4.63
CA ALA A 421 8.32 -5.43 4.14
C ALA A 421 9.53 -6.35 4.32
N ALA A 422 10.75 -5.86 4.06
CA ALA A 422 11.99 -6.60 4.30
C ALA A 422 12.20 -6.88 5.80
N LEU A 423 11.89 -5.93 6.68
CA LEU A 423 11.97 -6.14 8.13
C LEU A 423 11.02 -7.26 8.62
N ARG A 424 9.85 -7.43 7.96
CA ARG A 424 8.89 -8.50 8.31
C ARG A 424 9.25 -9.86 7.70
N GLY A 425 9.76 -9.88 6.48
CA GLY A 425 9.88 -11.11 5.69
C GLY A 425 11.25 -11.37 5.08
N GLY A 426 12.27 -10.59 5.45
CA GLY A 426 13.63 -10.77 4.97
C GLY A 426 13.89 -10.24 3.57
N GLY A 427 15.16 -10.36 3.16
CA GLY A 427 15.65 -10.01 1.82
C GLY A 427 16.05 -11.24 1.02
N VAL A 428 16.03 -11.09 -0.30
CA VAL A 428 16.44 -12.12 -1.26
C VAL A 428 17.40 -11.52 -2.30
N PRO A 429 18.21 -12.34 -3.00
CA PRO A 429 19.03 -11.84 -4.11
C PRO A 429 18.19 -11.07 -5.13
N GLY A 430 18.53 -9.81 -5.39
CA GLY A 430 17.79 -8.91 -6.24
C GLY A 430 18.04 -9.11 -7.75
N GLY A 431 17.64 -8.12 -8.55
CA GLY A 431 17.88 -8.12 -9.99
C GLY A 431 17.19 -9.25 -10.77
N GLY A 432 16.18 -9.88 -10.21
CA GLY A 432 15.49 -11.02 -10.81
C GLY A 432 16.15 -12.39 -10.57
N THR A 433 17.28 -12.43 -9.86
CA THR A 433 18.05 -13.66 -9.57
C THR A 433 17.24 -14.65 -8.73
N THR A 434 16.46 -14.17 -7.76
CA THR A 434 15.60 -15.01 -6.92
C THR A 434 14.55 -15.77 -7.75
N TYR A 435 14.01 -15.16 -8.82
CA TYR A 435 13.05 -15.81 -9.72
C TYR A 435 13.71 -16.89 -10.59
N LEU A 436 14.95 -16.67 -11.03
CA LEU A 436 15.72 -17.70 -11.73
C LEU A 436 15.95 -18.94 -10.84
N ALA A 437 16.28 -18.74 -9.57
CA ALA A 437 16.41 -19.85 -8.63
C ALA A 437 15.07 -20.58 -8.43
N ALA A 438 13.97 -19.83 -8.28
CA ALA A 438 12.63 -20.41 -8.18
C ALA A 438 12.23 -21.17 -9.45
N SER A 439 12.58 -20.67 -10.64
CA SER A 439 12.37 -21.37 -11.92
C SER A 439 13.02 -22.74 -11.94
N LYS A 440 14.28 -22.86 -11.47
CA LYS A 440 15.00 -24.15 -11.38
C LYS A 440 14.31 -25.14 -10.42
N VAL A 441 13.68 -24.66 -9.34
CA VAL A 441 12.93 -25.53 -8.42
C VAL A 441 11.62 -26.00 -9.07
N VAL A 442 10.89 -25.12 -9.75
CA VAL A 442 9.69 -25.48 -10.51
C VAL A 442 10.02 -26.52 -11.60
N GLU A 443 11.15 -26.36 -12.31
CA GLU A 443 11.62 -27.29 -13.34
C GLU A 443 11.90 -28.70 -12.80
N ARG A 444 12.47 -28.79 -11.60
CA ARG A 444 12.86 -30.06 -10.96
C ARG A 444 11.71 -30.75 -10.22
N THR A 445 10.59 -30.07 -10.02
CA THR A 445 9.43 -30.62 -9.34
C THR A 445 8.70 -31.60 -10.26
N GLU A 446 8.31 -32.75 -9.72
CA GLU A 446 7.46 -33.70 -10.44
C GLU A 446 6.02 -33.18 -10.49
N TRP A 447 5.50 -33.05 -11.71
CA TRP A 447 4.16 -32.56 -11.98
C TRP A 447 3.26 -33.66 -12.51
N THR A 448 1.99 -33.65 -12.10
CA THR A 448 0.99 -34.48 -12.77
C THR A 448 0.78 -34.03 -14.22
N GLU A 449 0.32 -34.91 -15.10
CA GLU A 449 0.06 -34.55 -16.51
C GLU A 449 -0.88 -33.34 -16.65
N ASN A 450 -1.82 -33.15 -15.74
CA ASN A 450 -2.75 -32.03 -15.73
C ASN A 450 -2.10 -30.71 -15.31
N GLU A 451 -1.02 -30.74 -14.57
CA GLU A 451 -0.35 -29.55 -14.02
C GLU A 451 0.88 -29.12 -14.83
N LYS A 452 1.45 -30.06 -15.58
CA LYS A 452 2.72 -29.91 -16.30
C LYS A 452 2.76 -28.69 -17.23
N ALA A 453 1.68 -28.51 -18.01
CA ALA A 453 1.59 -27.39 -18.95
C ALA A 453 1.57 -26.02 -18.21
N GLY A 454 0.82 -25.92 -17.10
CA GLY A 454 0.78 -24.72 -16.26
C GLY A 454 2.11 -24.44 -15.57
N ALA A 455 2.76 -25.48 -15.06
CA ALA A 455 4.08 -25.38 -14.45
C ALA A 455 5.15 -24.88 -15.43
N LEU A 456 5.11 -25.34 -16.67
CA LEU A 456 5.99 -24.88 -17.74
C LEU A 456 5.80 -23.38 -18.03
N CYS A 457 4.54 -22.89 -18.02
CA CYS A 457 4.26 -21.48 -18.21
C CYS A 457 4.91 -20.63 -17.11
N VAL A 458 4.76 -21.02 -15.84
CA VAL A 458 5.37 -20.33 -14.70
C VAL A 458 6.90 -20.40 -14.75
N GLN A 459 7.46 -21.59 -14.98
CA GLN A 459 8.90 -21.82 -15.07
C GLN A 459 9.57 -20.87 -16.07
N ARG A 460 9.00 -20.73 -17.28
CA ARG A 460 9.52 -19.83 -18.32
C ARG A 460 9.31 -18.35 -17.97
N ALA A 461 8.17 -18.01 -17.40
CA ALA A 461 7.86 -16.63 -17.02
C ALA A 461 8.77 -16.11 -15.91
N LEU A 462 9.22 -16.96 -14.99
CA LEU A 462 10.15 -16.60 -13.92
C LEU A 462 11.53 -16.14 -14.41
N LEU A 463 11.91 -16.46 -15.64
CA LEU A 463 13.17 -15.98 -16.25
C LEU A 463 13.06 -14.53 -16.75
N ARG A 464 11.84 -14.10 -17.09
CA ARG A 464 11.58 -12.81 -17.75
C ARG A 464 12.02 -11.56 -16.96
N PRO A 465 11.89 -11.46 -15.61
CA PRO A 465 12.35 -10.28 -14.89
C PRO A 465 13.84 -10.02 -15.08
N LEU A 466 14.69 -11.03 -14.94
CA LEU A 466 16.13 -10.94 -15.15
C LEU A 466 16.46 -10.58 -16.61
N GLU A 467 15.82 -11.26 -17.59
CA GLU A 467 15.97 -10.93 -19.01
C GLU A 467 15.62 -9.47 -19.30
N GLN A 468 14.51 -8.97 -18.75
CA GLN A 468 14.03 -7.62 -19.02
C GLN A 468 14.94 -6.56 -18.38
N ILE A 469 15.42 -6.78 -17.16
CA ILE A 469 16.38 -5.88 -16.50
C ILE A 469 17.66 -5.78 -17.32
N ALA A 470 18.18 -6.91 -17.81
CA ALA A 470 19.37 -6.92 -18.66
C ALA A 470 19.13 -6.20 -20.01
N ARG A 471 17.97 -6.42 -20.65
CA ARG A 471 17.59 -5.74 -21.90
C ARG A 471 17.46 -4.24 -21.74
N ASN A 472 16.84 -3.77 -20.64
CA ASN A 472 16.69 -2.35 -20.35
C ASN A 472 18.05 -1.64 -20.17
N ALA A 473 19.06 -2.39 -19.75
CA ALA A 473 20.43 -1.90 -19.63
C ALA A 473 21.29 -2.10 -20.92
N GLY A 474 20.70 -2.59 -22.02
CA GLY A 474 21.38 -2.77 -23.30
C GLY A 474 22.11 -4.10 -23.47
N PHE A 475 21.92 -5.06 -22.56
CA PHE A 475 22.55 -6.39 -22.65
C PHE A 475 21.60 -7.43 -23.26
N SER A 476 22.17 -8.52 -23.78
CA SER A 476 21.38 -9.66 -24.24
C SER A 476 20.82 -10.42 -23.05
N GLY A 477 19.51 -10.29 -22.77
CA GLY A 477 18.85 -10.89 -21.62
C GLY A 477 18.97 -12.42 -21.60
N SER A 478 18.80 -13.07 -22.74
CA SER A 478 18.92 -14.54 -22.86
C SER A 478 20.34 -15.06 -22.58
N MET A 479 21.36 -14.31 -23.01
CA MET A 479 22.76 -14.68 -22.69
C MET A 479 23.06 -14.51 -21.20
N VAL A 480 22.56 -13.43 -20.60
CA VAL A 480 22.72 -13.18 -19.15
C VAL A 480 22.07 -14.30 -18.35
N VAL A 481 20.82 -14.67 -18.67
CA VAL A 481 20.10 -15.77 -17.98
C VAL A 481 20.84 -17.10 -18.15
N ALA A 482 21.29 -17.43 -19.36
CA ALA A 482 22.01 -18.68 -19.62
C ALA A 482 23.32 -18.76 -18.82
N LYS A 483 24.07 -17.66 -18.74
CA LYS A 483 25.33 -17.60 -18.00
C LYS A 483 25.11 -17.72 -16.49
N ILE A 484 24.16 -16.97 -15.91
CA ILE A 484 23.83 -17.09 -14.47
C ILE A 484 23.27 -18.48 -14.17
N GLY A 485 22.54 -19.07 -15.11
CA GLY A 485 22.01 -20.44 -14.99
C GLY A 485 23.08 -21.50 -14.70
N SER A 486 24.34 -21.28 -15.14
CA SER A 486 25.50 -22.13 -14.91
C SER A 486 26.37 -21.73 -13.72
N MET A 487 26.05 -20.64 -13.02
CA MET A 487 26.80 -20.16 -11.85
C MET A 487 26.20 -20.68 -10.55
N ASP A 488 26.93 -20.46 -9.45
CA ASP A 488 26.49 -20.82 -8.10
C ASP A 488 25.24 -20.03 -7.67
N ALA A 489 24.48 -20.59 -6.73
CA ALA A 489 23.29 -19.95 -6.20
C ALA A 489 23.64 -18.59 -5.55
N GLY A 490 22.83 -17.56 -5.84
CA GLY A 490 23.04 -16.18 -5.34
C GLY A 490 23.81 -15.28 -6.30
N TYR A 491 24.51 -15.85 -7.30
CA TYR A 491 25.12 -15.04 -8.36
C TYR A 491 24.05 -14.48 -9.32
N GLY A 492 24.24 -13.22 -9.71
CA GLY A 492 23.39 -12.50 -10.63
C GLY A 492 24.19 -11.56 -11.52
N PHE A 493 23.51 -10.62 -12.16
CA PHE A 493 24.12 -9.66 -13.05
C PHE A 493 23.87 -8.22 -12.57
N ASP A 494 24.94 -7.54 -12.17
CA ASP A 494 24.89 -6.11 -11.91
C ASP A 494 24.90 -5.34 -13.23
N VAL A 495 23.73 -4.88 -13.63
CA VAL A 495 23.55 -4.16 -14.90
C VAL A 495 24.17 -2.76 -14.92
N ARG A 496 24.51 -2.19 -13.75
CA ARG A 496 25.17 -0.87 -13.66
C ARG A 496 26.64 -0.99 -14.07
N ASN A 497 27.30 -2.04 -13.61
CA ASN A 497 28.73 -2.27 -13.86
C ASN A 497 28.98 -3.26 -15.01
N GLY A 498 27.96 -4.02 -15.45
CA GLY A 498 28.09 -5.05 -16.47
C GLY A 498 28.80 -6.32 -15.98
N GLU A 499 28.73 -6.62 -14.67
CA GLU A 499 29.49 -7.67 -14.01
C GLU A 499 28.59 -8.76 -13.42
N TYR A 500 29.11 -9.98 -13.37
CA TYR A 500 28.49 -11.10 -12.70
C TYR A 500 29.01 -11.20 -11.27
N VAL A 501 28.12 -10.99 -10.28
CA VAL A 501 28.48 -10.85 -8.89
C VAL A 501 27.57 -11.68 -7.98
N ASP A 502 28.04 -11.97 -6.76
CA ASP A 502 27.13 -12.37 -5.69
C ASP A 502 26.24 -11.18 -5.34
N MET A 503 24.92 -11.32 -5.58
CA MET A 503 23.96 -10.22 -5.48
C MET A 503 23.86 -9.69 -4.05
N VAL A 504 23.88 -10.57 -3.06
CA VAL A 504 23.81 -10.17 -1.66
C VAL A 504 25.10 -9.47 -1.24
N ALA A 505 26.26 -10.00 -1.59
CA ALA A 505 27.55 -9.36 -1.28
C ALA A 505 27.70 -7.99 -1.97
N ALA A 506 27.20 -7.87 -3.21
CA ALA A 506 27.18 -6.61 -3.96
C ALA A 506 26.13 -5.60 -3.47
N GLY A 507 25.29 -5.95 -2.49
CA GLY A 507 24.26 -5.06 -1.96
C GLY A 507 23.01 -4.97 -2.82
N ILE A 508 22.82 -5.85 -3.81
CA ILE A 508 21.65 -5.88 -4.69
C ILE A 508 20.63 -6.87 -4.11
N VAL A 509 19.76 -6.37 -3.25
CA VAL A 509 18.82 -7.17 -2.47
C VAL A 509 17.40 -6.64 -2.61
N ASP A 510 16.45 -7.53 -2.87
CA ASP A 510 15.02 -7.23 -2.94
C ASP A 510 14.30 -7.69 -1.67
N ALA A 511 13.19 -7.07 -1.32
CA ALA A 511 12.35 -7.52 -0.21
C ALA A 511 11.56 -8.79 -0.62
N ALA A 512 11.73 -9.90 0.10
CA ALA A 512 11.05 -11.16 -0.21
C ALA A 512 9.52 -11.03 -0.28
N PRO A 513 8.83 -10.30 0.62
CA PRO A 513 7.39 -10.10 0.51
C PRO A 513 6.95 -9.34 -0.75
N VAL A 514 7.79 -8.45 -1.30
CA VAL A 514 7.49 -7.78 -2.57
C VAL A 514 7.58 -8.78 -3.72
N ALA A 515 8.65 -9.59 -3.75
CA ALA A 515 8.86 -10.60 -4.77
C ALA A 515 7.73 -11.65 -4.80
N THR A 516 7.31 -12.16 -3.64
CA THR A 516 6.24 -13.16 -3.53
C THR A 516 4.86 -12.60 -3.90
N LYS A 517 4.55 -11.36 -3.50
CA LYS A 517 3.29 -10.70 -3.83
C LYS A 517 3.19 -10.38 -5.33
N ALA A 518 4.28 -9.90 -5.94
CA ALA A 518 4.33 -9.64 -7.38
C ALA A 518 4.08 -10.92 -8.19
N LEU A 519 4.73 -12.03 -7.82
CA LEU A 519 4.52 -13.33 -8.45
C LEU A 519 3.08 -13.83 -8.29
N ARG A 520 2.53 -13.76 -7.09
CA ARG A 520 1.15 -14.18 -6.81
C ARG A 520 0.14 -13.38 -7.61
N ALA A 521 0.29 -12.07 -7.68
CA ALA A 521 -0.58 -11.20 -8.46
C ALA A 521 -0.48 -11.50 -9.95
N ALA A 522 0.72 -11.69 -10.48
CA ALA A 522 0.95 -12.05 -11.88
C ALA A 522 0.28 -13.37 -12.25
N ALA A 523 0.44 -14.41 -11.42
CA ALA A 523 -0.17 -15.71 -11.64
C ALA A 523 -1.70 -15.68 -11.56
N SER A 524 -2.26 -14.94 -10.60
CA SER A 524 -3.71 -14.76 -10.45
C SER A 524 -4.32 -14.06 -11.67
N LEU A 525 -3.71 -12.97 -12.11
CA LEU A 525 -4.09 -12.23 -13.30
C LEU A 525 -4.04 -13.13 -14.54
N ALA A 526 -2.92 -13.80 -14.77
CA ALA A 526 -2.74 -14.67 -15.91
C ALA A 526 -3.73 -15.84 -15.92
N SER A 527 -3.94 -16.51 -14.79
CA SER A 527 -4.91 -17.60 -14.67
C SER A 527 -6.33 -17.14 -15.00
N SER A 528 -6.74 -15.98 -14.53
CA SER A 528 -8.08 -15.43 -14.79
C SER A 528 -8.26 -15.08 -16.28
N LEU A 529 -7.26 -14.47 -16.93
CA LEU A 529 -7.31 -14.13 -18.34
C LEU A 529 -7.33 -15.41 -19.20
N LEU A 530 -6.49 -16.40 -18.90
CA LEU A 530 -6.40 -17.65 -19.66
C LEU A 530 -7.65 -18.53 -19.55
N THR A 531 -8.45 -18.39 -18.50
CA THR A 531 -9.72 -19.11 -18.32
C THR A 531 -10.92 -18.36 -18.88
N THR A 532 -10.71 -17.18 -19.50
CA THR A 532 -11.77 -16.40 -20.13
C THR A 532 -12.07 -16.98 -21.53
N ASP A 533 -13.26 -17.51 -21.72
CA ASP A 533 -13.70 -18.08 -23.01
C ASP A 533 -14.49 -17.08 -23.86
N VAL A 534 -15.14 -16.10 -23.21
CA VAL A 534 -15.98 -15.12 -23.91
C VAL A 534 -15.71 -13.73 -23.40
N ALA A 535 -15.49 -12.80 -24.31
CA ALA A 535 -15.42 -11.36 -24.02
C ALA A 535 -16.62 -10.64 -24.67
N ILE A 536 -17.28 -9.78 -23.92
CA ILE A 536 -18.50 -9.08 -24.35
C ILE A 536 -18.33 -7.59 -24.12
N HIS A 537 -18.60 -6.79 -25.14
CA HIS A 537 -18.78 -5.35 -24.96
C HIS A 537 -20.11 -4.85 -25.53
N TYR A 538 -20.60 -3.76 -25.03
CA TYR A 538 -21.80 -3.10 -25.55
C TYR A 538 -21.41 -2.11 -26.64
N ALA A 539 -22.06 -2.19 -27.80
CA ALA A 539 -21.90 -1.20 -28.85
C ALA A 539 -22.24 0.20 -28.31
N PRO A 540 -21.54 1.25 -28.75
CA PRO A 540 -21.95 2.61 -28.42
C PRO A 540 -23.42 2.78 -28.79
N SER A 541 -24.20 3.44 -27.93
CA SER A 541 -25.57 3.78 -28.29
C SER A 541 -25.52 4.61 -29.59
N VAL A 542 -25.95 4.01 -30.72
CA VAL A 542 -26.25 4.80 -31.89
C VAL A 542 -27.37 5.71 -31.44
N TRP A 543 -27.12 7.00 -31.42
CA TRP A 543 -28.15 8.00 -31.14
C TRP A 543 -29.16 7.87 -32.26
N TRP A 544 -30.21 7.07 -32.03
CA TRP A 544 -31.36 7.07 -32.92
C TRP A 544 -32.06 8.41 -32.65
N PRO A 545 -32.30 9.25 -33.67
CA PRO A 545 -33.08 10.46 -33.47
C PRO A 545 -34.43 10.06 -32.86
N PRO A 546 -34.95 10.81 -31.87
CA PRO A 546 -36.25 10.51 -31.30
C PRO A 546 -37.27 10.39 -32.44
N PRO A 547 -38.26 9.47 -32.37
CA PRO A 547 -39.27 9.35 -33.38
C PRO A 547 -39.95 10.73 -33.57
N PRO A 548 -40.25 11.14 -34.80
CA PRO A 548 -40.87 12.43 -35.06
C PRO A 548 -42.09 12.59 -34.16
N GLU A 549 -42.19 13.73 -33.48
CA GLU A 549 -43.35 14.06 -32.66
C GLU A 549 -44.62 13.83 -33.50
N ARG A 550 -45.54 13.02 -32.98
CA ARG A 550 -46.84 12.88 -33.61
C ARG A 550 -47.47 14.27 -33.68
N PRO A 551 -47.99 14.69 -34.85
CA PRO A 551 -48.70 15.96 -34.94
C PRO A 551 -49.84 15.96 -33.91
N ARG A 552 -49.88 17.00 -33.09
CA ARG A 552 -50.98 17.21 -32.16
C ARG A 552 -52.24 17.33 -33.01
N SER A 553 -53.21 16.42 -32.84
CA SER A 553 -54.51 16.55 -33.34
C SER A 553 -55.19 17.69 -32.61
N ASP A 554 -55.42 18.78 -33.30
CA ASP A 554 -56.32 19.86 -32.87
C ASP A 554 -57.74 19.37 -32.60
#